data_853c0e55e4d40020c4f08e01d5329da7
#
_entry.id   853c0e55e4d40020c4f08e01d5329da7
#
_cell.length_a   1.000
_cell.length_b   1.000
_cell.length_c   1.000
_cell.angle_alpha   90.00
_cell.angle_beta   90.00
_cell.angle_gamma   90.00
#
_symmetry.space_group_name_H-M   'P 1'
#
loop_
_entity.id
_entity.type
_entity.pdbx_description
1 polymer ?
#
loop_
_entity_poly.entity_id
_entity_poly.type
_entity_poly.pdbx_seq_one_letter_code
_entity_poly.pdbx_strand_id
1 'polypeptide(L)'
;MSNAVSIRKCEISDVEILVKMRLEFLKEAGYVKDTTNVQELIQELEEYIRSHVNKDLFFWVAEIDTVAVSTGVLMFWDKLPICAGKQNGSKVGYVSNMYTIPKFRRKGIASNIVKEIIKYGKNLGMLKIMLHASEDGKGVYKNLGFTTNESFMEIKL
;
A
#
# COMPACT_ATOMS: atom_id res chain seq x y z
N MET A 1 -28.74 -7.35 3.95
CA MET A 1 -27.82 -7.04 5.07
C MET A 1 -26.58 -6.40 4.48
N SER A 2 -26.21 -5.21 4.96
CA SER A 2 -24.95 -4.59 4.52
C SER A 2 -23.82 -5.37 5.16
N ASN A 3 -23.07 -6.13 4.37
CA ASN A 3 -21.89 -6.84 4.85
C ASN A 3 -20.86 -5.77 5.25
N ALA A 4 -20.58 -5.66 6.54
CA ALA A 4 -19.66 -4.68 7.08
C ALA A 4 -18.25 -4.93 6.53
N VAL A 5 -17.60 -3.86 6.03
CA VAL A 5 -16.20 -3.90 5.64
C VAL A 5 -15.36 -3.82 6.90
N SER A 6 -14.53 -4.81 7.17
CA SER A 6 -13.49 -4.75 8.19
C SER A 6 -12.14 -4.41 7.56
N ILE A 7 -11.33 -3.61 8.26
CA ILE A 7 -9.98 -3.27 7.81
C ILE A 7 -9.02 -3.61 8.94
N ARG A 8 -7.98 -4.34 8.60
CA ARG A 8 -6.93 -4.72 9.55
C ARG A 8 -5.55 -4.65 8.93
N LYS A 9 -4.56 -4.48 9.77
CA LYS A 9 -3.15 -4.67 9.41
C LYS A 9 -2.87 -6.16 9.22
N CYS A 10 -2.06 -6.49 8.23
CA CYS A 10 -1.71 -7.87 7.92
C CYS A 10 -0.52 -8.36 8.74
N GLU A 11 -0.48 -9.67 8.93
CA GLU A 11 0.60 -10.40 9.58
C GLU A 11 1.28 -11.35 8.59
N ILE A 12 2.34 -12.03 9.03
CA ILE A 12 3.08 -12.99 8.21
C ILE A 12 2.19 -14.14 7.71
N SER A 13 1.16 -14.50 8.44
CA SER A 13 0.18 -15.51 8.05
C SER A 13 -0.69 -15.12 6.86
N ASP A 14 -0.74 -13.83 6.51
CA ASP A 14 -1.56 -13.32 5.39
C ASP A 14 -0.80 -13.35 4.05
N VAL A 15 0.43 -13.85 3.99
CA VAL A 15 1.28 -13.76 2.80
C VAL A 15 0.60 -14.30 1.55
N GLU A 16 -0.10 -15.43 1.62
CA GLU A 16 -0.82 -16.00 0.47
C GLU A 16 -1.88 -15.04 -0.09
N ILE A 17 -2.64 -14.40 0.79
CA ILE A 17 -3.65 -13.39 0.41
C ILE A 17 -2.97 -12.20 -0.24
N LEU A 18 -1.85 -11.72 0.33
CA LEU A 18 -1.12 -10.57 -0.17
C LEU A 18 -0.50 -10.83 -1.55
N VAL A 19 0.08 -12.01 -1.76
CA VAL A 19 0.61 -12.44 -3.06
C VAL A 19 -0.50 -12.50 -4.10
N LYS A 20 -1.63 -13.12 -3.76
CA LYS A 20 -2.80 -13.21 -4.66
C LYS A 20 -3.27 -11.81 -5.07
N MET A 21 -3.48 -10.90 -4.13
CA MET A 21 -3.96 -9.55 -4.41
C MET A 21 -2.94 -8.73 -5.22
N ARG A 22 -1.64 -8.90 -4.94
CA ARG A 22 -0.57 -8.28 -5.73
C ARG A 22 -0.55 -8.81 -7.16
N LEU A 23 -0.70 -10.10 -7.35
CA LEU A 23 -0.73 -10.73 -8.68
C LEU A 23 -1.92 -10.21 -9.52
N GLU A 24 -3.11 -10.10 -8.92
CA GLU A 24 -4.27 -9.53 -9.60
C GLU A 24 -4.04 -8.06 -10.01
N PHE A 25 -3.43 -7.27 -9.12
CA PHE A 25 -3.01 -5.91 -9.46
C PHE A 25 -2.04 -5.88 -10.65
N LEU A 26 -1.01 -6.73 -10.63
CA LEU A 26 0.00 -6.79 -11.70
C LEU A 26 -0.58 -7.21 -13.04
N LYS A 27 -1.52 -8.15 -13.05
CA LYS A 27 -2.26 -8.56 -14.26
C LYS A 27 -3.06 -7.39 -14.83
N GLU A 28 -3.84 -6.72 -13.98
CA GLU A 28 -4.67 -5.59 -14.41
C GLU A 28 -3.83 -4.41 -14.90
N ALA A 29 -2.69 -4.16 -14.27
CA ALA A 29 -1.76 -3.11 -14.68
C ALA A 29 -0.90 -3.47 -15.91
N GLY A 30 -1.06 -4.69 -16.47
CA GLY A 30 -0.35 -5.13 -17.68
C GLY A 30 1.11 -5.50 -17.47
N TYR A 31 1.54 -5.73 -16.22
CA TYR A 31 2.90 -6.20 -15.91
C TYR A 31 3.06 -7.71 -16.13
N VAL A 32 1.99 -8.48 -15.98
CA VAL A 32 1.99 -9.92 -16.27
C VAL A 32 1.61 -10.12 -17.74
N LYS A 33 2.52 -10.68 -18.52
CA LYS A 33 2.37 -10.96 -19.95
C LYS A 33 2.38 -12.47 -20.19
N ASP A 34 2.05 -12.90 -21.41
CA ASP A 34 2.06 -14.32 -21.80
C ASP A 34 3.42 -14.99 -21.59
N THR A 35 4.51 -14.20 -21.65
CA THR A 35 5.89 -14.67 -21.43
C THR A 35 6.29 -14.68 -19.96
N THR A 36 5.45 -14.19 -19.03
CA THR A 36 5.79 -14.10 -17.62
C THR A 36 5.71 -15.49 -16.97
N ASN A 37 6.80 -15.91 -16.32
CA ASN A 37 6.76 -17.08 -15.45
C ASN A 37 6.02 -16.74 -14.15
N VAL A 38 4.72 -16.96 -14.14
CA VAL A 38 3.84 -16.59 -13.00
C VAL A 38 4.22 -17.36 -11.73
N GLN A 39 4.68 -18.62 -11.86
CA GLN A 39 5.05 -19.42 -10.70
C GLN A 39 6.30 -18.86 -10.02
N GLU A 40 7.29 -18.47 -10.80
CA GLU A 40 8.51 -17.82 -10.30
C GLU A 40 8.18 -16.47 -9.65
N LEU A 41 7.34 -15.65 -10.29
CA LEU A 41 6.88 -14.39 -9.72
C LEU A 41 6.17 -14.58 -8.37
N ILE A 42 5.34 -15.62 -8.23
CA ILE A 42 4.68 -15.93 -6.95
C ILE A 42 5.73 -16.25 -5.87
N GLN A 43 6.72 -17.07 -6.18
CA GLN A 43 7.79 -17.42 -5.24
C GLN A 43 8.58 -16.18 -4.80
N GLU A 44 8.99 -15.34 -5.75
CA GLU A 44 9.70 -14.09 -5.45
C GLU A 44 8.86 -13.15 -4.58
N LEU A 45 7.57 -13.02 -4.87
CA LEU A 45 6.66 -12.21 -4.06
C LEU A 45 6.51 -12.76 -2.63
N GLU A 46 6.37 -14.07 -2.47
CA GLU A 46 6.30 -14.71 -1.15
C GLU A 46 7.57 -14.47 -0.34
N GLU A 47 8.72 -14.71 -0.93
CA GLU A 47 10.03 -14.51 -0.29
C GLU A 47 10.22 -13.04 0.13
N TYR A 48 9.91 -12.12 -0.78
CA TYR A 48 10.01 -10.70 -0.52
C TYR A 48 9.09 -10.26 0.62
N ILE A 49 7.81 -10.62 0.56
CA ILE A 49 6.85 -10.24 1.59
C ILE A 49 7.25 -10.85 2.94
N ARG A 50 7.63 -12.13 3.00
CA ARG A 50 8.06 -12.79 4.24
C ARG A 50 9.29 -12.12 4.87
N SER A 51 10.20 -11.63 4.06
CA SER A 51 11.42 -10.99 4.57
C SER A 51 11.21 -9.56 5.07
N HIS A 52 10.17 -8.85 4.61
CA HIS A 52 9.96 -7.42 4.85
C HIS A 52 8.71 -7.09 5.67
N VAL A 53 7.69 -7.98 5.68
CA VAL A 53 6.44 -7.69 6.37
C VAL A 53 6.66 -7.39 7.86
N ASN A 54 6.02 -6.30 8.32
CA ASN A 54 6.15 -5.77 9.68
C ASN A 54 7.56 -5.31 10.10
N LYS A 55 8.48 -5.14 9.14
CA LYS A 55 9.80 -4.50 9.35
C LYS A 55 9.82 -3.12 8.70
N ASP A 56 9.80 -3.07 7.39
CA ASP A 56 9.79 -1.87 6.55
C ASP A 56 8.65 -1.84 5.53
N LEU A 57 7.86 -2.92 5.50
CA LEU A 57 6.72 -3.13 4.62
C LEU A 57 5.49 -3.51 5.45
N PHE A 58 4.48 -2.66 5.44
CA PHE A 58 3.25 -2.85 6.21
C PHE A 58 2.05 -2.91 5.28
N PHE A 59 1.26 -3.96 5.41
CA PHE A 59 0.06 -4.15 4.62
C PHE A 59 -1.20 -3.96 5.44
N TRP A 60 -2.24 -3.48 4.78
CA TRP A 60 -3.62 -3.51 5.26
C TRP A 60 -4.48 -4.25 4.27
N VAL A 61 -5.44 -4.98 4.79
CA VAL A 61 -6.47 -5.67 4.02
C VAL A 61 -7.84 -5.19 4.47
N ALA A 62 -8.72 -4.98 3.49
CA ALA A 62 -10.14 -4.84 3.73
C ALA A 62 -10.83 -6.16 3.38
N GLU A 63 -11.69 -6.62 4.27
CA GLU A 63 -12.41 -7.88 4.15
C GLU A 63 -13.93 -7.66 4.23
N ILE A 64 -14.66 -8.43 3.44
CA ILE A 64 -16.12 -8.58 3.52
C ILE A 64 -16.39 -10.07 3.67
N ASP A 65 -17.08 -10.45 4.73
CA ASP A 65 -17.36 -11.86 5.05
C ASP A 65 -16.10 -12.74 5.00
N THR A 66 -15.01 -12.27 5.63
CA THR A 66 -13.69 -12.91 5.67
C THR A 66 -12.95 -13.01 4.32
N VAL A 67 -13.52 -12.47 3.25
CA VAL A 67 -12.89 -12.45 1.92
C VAL A 67 -12.16 -11.11 1.72
N ALA A 68 -10.88 -11.18 1.40
CA ALA A 68 -10.09 -10.00 1.07
C ALA A 68 -10.59 -9.35 -0.23
N VAL A 69 -10.94 -8.07 -0.16
CA VAL A 69 -11.49 -7.31 -1.29
C VAL A 69 -10.63 -6.11 -1.70
N SER A 70 -9.74 -5.66 -0.82
CA SER A 70 -8.82 -4.56 -1.12
C SER A 70 -7.57 -4.66 -0.26
N THR A 71 -6.45 -4.20 -0.79
CA THR A 71 -5.18 -4.11 -0.07
C THR A 71 -4.51 -2.76 -0.29
N GLY A 72 -3.65 -2.38 0.66
CA GLY A 72 -2.79 -1.22 0.55
C GLY A 72 -1.50 -1.45 1.32
N VAL A 73 -0.43 -0.83 0.88
CA VAL A 73 0.92 -1.00 1.42
C VAL A 73 1.48 0.34 1.85
N LEU A 74 2.09 0.38 3.03
CA LEU A 74 2.99 1.43 3.47
C LEU A 74 4.41 0.87 3.54
N MET A 75 5.30 1.45 2.77
CA MET A 75 6.74 1.29 2.92
C MET A 75 7.30 2.51 3.60
N PHE A 76 8.40 2.39 4.32
CA PHE A 76 9.09 3.57 4.83
C PHE A 76 10.61 3.37 4.86
N TRP A 77 11.31 4.48 4.89
CA TRP A 77 12.74 4.53 5.07
C TRP A 77 13.11 5.71 5.97
N ASP A 78 14.26 5.61 6.60
CA ASP A 78 14.84 6.70 7.34
C ASP A 78 15.61 7.64 6.40
N LYS A 79 15.41 8.93 6.57
CA LYS A 79 16.27 9.97 6.00
C LYS A 79 17.40 10.33 6.96
N LEU A 80 18.42 10.99 6.45
CA LEU A 80 19.40 11.66 7.29
C LEU A 80 18.68 12.61 8.28
N PRO A 81 19.06 12.62 9.57
CA PRO A 81 18.45 13.50 10.55
C PRO A 81 18.48 14.97 10.11
N ILE A 82 17.35 15.65 10.23
CA ILE A 82 17.22 17.06 9.83
C ILE A 82 17.49 17.99 11.01
N CYS A 83 17.33 17.49 12.25
CA CYS A 83 17.55 18.26 13.49
C CYS A 83 18.10 17.37 14.59
N ALA A 84 18.73 17.98 15.60
CA ALA A 84 19.19 17.30 16.79
C ALA A 84 18.02 16.96 17.72
N GLY A 85 18.11 15.83 18.41
CA GLY A 85 17.11 15.35 19.37
C GLY A 85 16.34 14.12 18.89
N LYS A 86 15.57 13.51 19.80
CA LYS A 86 14.77 12.29 19.54
C LYS A 86 13.52 12.55 18.70
N GLN A 87 13.43 13.69 18.07
CA GLN A 87 12.31 14.04 17.21
C GLN A 87 12.40 13.23 15.91
N ASN A 88 11.39 12.44 15.67
CA ASN A 88 11.25 11.43 14.65
C ASN A 88 11.12 11.97 13.22
N GLY A 89 11.67 13.14 12.91
CA GLY A 89 11.57 13.79 11.62
C GLY A 89 12.34 13.11 10.46
N SER A 90 12.86 11.89 10.67
CA SER A 90 13.61 11.18 9.62
C SER A 90 12.77 10.18 8.82
N LYS A 91 11.67 9.68 9.38
CA LYS A 91 10.87 8.65 8.69
C LYS A 91 9.96 9.25 7.62
N VAL A 92 10.05 8.67 6.42
CA VAL A 92 9.18 8.99 5.28
C VAL A 92 8.46 7.74 4.84
N GLY A 93 7.13 7.82 4.76
CA GLY A 93 6.29 6.75 4.27
C GLY A 93 6.01 6.89 2.77
N TYR A 94 5.80 5.75 2.11
CA TYR A 94 5.36 5.68 0.74
C TYR A 94 4.22 4.66 0.61
N VAL A 95 3.05 5.13 0.17
CA VAL A 95 1.90 4.27 -0.09
C VAL A 95 1.99 3.74 -1.50
N SER A 96 1.89 2.44 -1.64
CA SER A 96 1.87 1.76 -2.92
C SER A 96 0.90 0.58 -2.93
N ASN A 97 0.81 -0.09 -4.06
CA ASN A 97 0.00 -1.30 -4.22
C ASN A 97 -1.43 -1.17 -3.66
N MET A 98 -2.04 0.00 -3.87
CA MET A 98 -3.46 0.18 -3.56
C MET A 98 -4.28 -0.55 -4.62
N TYR A 99 -4.90 -1.64 -4.22
CA TYR A 99 -5.71 -2.46 -5.12
C TYR A 99 -7.05 -2.80 -4.49
N THR A 100 -8.12 -2.62 -5.24
CA THR A 100 -9.46 -3.04 -4.88
C THR A 100 -10.03 -3.88 -6.02
N ILE A 101 -10.53 -5.06 -5.70
CA ILE A 101 -11.20 -5.93 -6.68
C ILE A 101 -12.31 -5.13 -7.39
N PRO A 102 -12.42 -5.19 -8.75
CA PRO A 102 -13.28 -4.30 -9.52
C PRO A 102 -14.72 -4.15 -9.02
N LYS A 103 -15.38 -5.26 -8.66
CA LYS A 103 -16.78 -5.27 -8.17
C LYS A 103 -16.98 -4.54 -6.83
N PHE A 104 -15.90 -4.24 -6.10
CA PHE A 104 -15.93 -3.56 -4.80
C PHE A 104 -15.42 -2.12 -4.87
N ARG A 105 -15.06 -1.62 -6.05
CA ARG A 105 -14.60 -0.25 -6.24
C ARG A 105 -15.71 0.78 -6.02
N ARG A 106 -15.32 2.05 -5.85
CA ARG A 106 -16.22 3.21 -5.65
C ARG A 106 -17.15 3.11 -4.44
N LYS A 107 -16.74 2.33 -3.44
CA LYS A 107 -17.44 2.14 -2.15
C LYS A 107 -16.66 2.71 -0.96
N GLY A 108 -15.63 3.53 -1.21
CA GLY A 108 -14.82 4.16 -0.16
C GLY A 108 -13.80 3.23 0.51
N ILE A 109 -13.68 1.97 0.10
CA ILE A 109 -12.81 0.97 0.76
C ILE A 109 -11.35 1.40 0.72
N ALA A 110 -10.82 1.80 -0.45
CA ALA A 110 -9.45 2.29 -0.57
C ALA A 110 -9.19 3.51 0.32
N SER A 111 -10.13 4.47 0.35
CA SER A 111 -10.03 5.63 1.24
C SER A 111 -9.89 5.25 2.71
N ASN A 112 -10.63 4.24 3.15
CA ASN A 112 -10.58 3.78 4.53
C ASN A 112 -9.26 3.05 4.84
N ILE A 113 -8.72 2.27 3.92
CA ILE A 113 -7.36 1.71 4.07
C ILE A 113 -6.33 2.84 4.21
N VAL A 114 -6.38 3.86 3.35
CA VAL A 114 -5.42 4.99 3.42
C VAL A 114 -5.55 5.76 4.72
N LYS A 115 -6.76 5.91 5.28
CA LYS A 115 -6.94 6.51 6.62
C LYS A 115 -6.22 5.72 7.70
N GLU A 116 -6.30 4.39 7.69
CA GLU A 116 -5.58 3.55 8.65
C GLU A 116 -4.05 3.67 8.46
N ILE A 117 -3.58 3.73 7.21
CA ILE A 117 -2.17 3.97 6.89
C ILE A 117 -1.70 5.32 7.45
N ILE A 118 -2.47 6.39 7.22
CA ILE A 118 -2.15 7.74 7.73
C ILE A 118 -2.09 7.74 9.26
N LYS A 119 -3.06 7.12 9.92
CA LYS A 119 -3.10 6.98 11.37
C LYS A 119 -1.87 6.25 11.90
N TYR A 120 -1.49 5.15 11.25
CA TYR A 120 -0.30 4.39 11.60
C TYR A 120 0.98 5.20 11.41
N GLY A 121 1.12 5.90 10.28
CA GLY A 121 2.26 6.78 10.02
C GLY A 121 2.40 7.91 11.05
N LYS A 122 1.28 8.51 11.47
CA LYS A 122 1.26 9.50 12.55
C LYS A 122 1.75 8.90 13.88
N ASN A 123 1.30 7.70 14.22
CA ASN A 123 1.72 7.02 15.46
C ASN A 123 3.22 6.66 15.45
N LEU A 124 3.80 6.41 14.28
CA LEU A 124 5.24 6.21 14.10
C LEU A 124 6.04 7.52 14.01
N GLY A 125 5.39 8.67 14.12
CA GLY A 125 6.05 9.98 14.01
C GLY A 125 6.64 10.26 12.63
N MET A 126 6.04 9.75 11.55
CA MET A 126 6.51 10.00 10.20
C MET A 126 6.43 11.48 9.85
N LEU A 127 7.45 11.99 9.17
CA LEU A 127 7.51 13.36 8.68
C LEU A 127 6.45 13.62 7.61
N LYS A 128 6.29 12.68 6.70
CA LYS A 128 5.32 12.71 5.61
C LYS A 128 5.06 11.32 5.05
N ILE A 129 3.95 11.20 4.32
CA ILE A 129 3.63 10.04 3.51
C ILE A 129 3.47 10.52 2.06
N MET A 130 4.07 9.82 1.12
CA MET A 130 4.03 10.11 -0.30
C MET A 130 3.39 8.95 -1.06
N LEU A 131 2.94 9.22 -2.27
CA LEU A 131 2.44 8.22 -3.21
C LEU A 131 2.50 8.73 -4.65
N HIS A 132 2.44 7.82 -5.61
CA HIS A 132 2.10 8.15 -6.99
C HIS A 132 0.62 7.82 -7.22
N ALA A 133 -0.15 8.81 -7.61
CA ALA A 133 -1.58 8.63 -7.88
C ALA A 133 -1.81 8.38 -9.36
N SER A 134 -2.62 7.35 -9.68
CA SER A 134 -3.25 7.24 -10.99
C SER A 134 -4.27 8.36 -11.18
N GLU A 135 -4.64 8.65 -12.42
CA GLU A 135 -5.67 9.66 -12.70
C GLU A 135 -6.97 9.37 -11.92
N ASP A 136 -7.42 8.13 -11.89
CA ASP A 136 -8.62 7.71 -11.15
C ASP A 136 -8.46 7.81 -9.63
N GLY A 137 -7.24 7.66 -9.14
CA GLY A 137 -6.93 7.71 -7.69
C GLY A 137 -6.77 9.12 -7.12
N LYS A 138 -6.44 10.10 -7.95
CA LYS A 138 -6.14 11.48 -7.50
C LYS A 138 -7.22 12.09 -6.61
N GLY A 139 -8.48 11.89 -6.96
CA GLY A 139 -9.61 12.41 -6.19
C GLY A 139 -9.68 11.83 -4.78
N VAL A 140 -9.42 10.53 -4.64
CA VAL A 140 -9.39 9.85 -3.33
C VAL A 140 -8.34 10.47 -2.43
N TYR A 141 -7.12 10.63 -2.92
CA TYR A 141 -6.00 11.14 -2.13
C TYR A 141 -6.15 12.63 -1.78
N LYS A 142 -6.62 13.46 -2.72
CA LYS A 142 -6.93 14.87 -2.45
C LYS A 142 -7.95 15.02 -1.32
N ASN A 143 -9.01 14.21 -1.33
CA ASN A 143 -10.02 14.22 -0.27
C ASN A 143 -9.48 13.78 1.11
N LEU A 144 -8.36 13.09 1.13
CA LEU A 144 -7.64 12.67 2.35
C LEU A 144 -6.54 13.65 2.78
N GLY A 145 -6.39 14.77 2.07
CA GLY A 145 -5.43 15.83 2.40
C GLY A 145 -4.07 15.71 1.72
N PHE A 146 -3.92 14.80 0.76
CA PHE A 146 -2.70 14.77 -0.05
C PHE A 146 -2.68 15.94 -1.03
N THR A 147 -1.51 16.54 -1.18
CA THR A 147 -1.24 17.64 -2.12
C THR A 147 -0.21 17.22 -3.14
N THR A 148 -0.29 17.76 -4.35
CA THR A 148 0.74 17.55 -5.37
C THR A 148 2.00 18.32 -5.00
N ASN A 149 3.16 17.72 -5.28
CA ASN A 149 4.46 18.35 -5.13
C ASN A 149 5.19 18.33 -6.48
N GLU A 150 5.34 19.49 -7.10
CA GLU A 150 5.97 19.65 -8.41
C GLU A 150 7.50 19.58 -8.36
N SER A 151 8.11 19.52 -7.17
CA SER A 151 9.57 19.41 -7.02
C SER A 151 10.11 17.98 -7.16
N PHE A 152 9.25 17.00 -7.40
CA PHE A 152 9.67 15.62 -7.61
C PHE A 152 10.20 15.45 -9.03
N MET A 153 11.40 14.88 -9.12
CA MET A 153 12.06 14.58 -10.40
C MET A 153 12.51 13.12 -10.40
N GLU A 154 12.40 12.45 -11.54
CA GLU A 154 12.86 11.07 -11.73
C GLU A 154 13.71 10.95 -13.00
N ILE A 155 14.61 9.99 -13.00
CA ILE A 155 15.32 9.53 -14.19
C ILE A 155 15.11 8.02 -14.33
N LYS A 156 14.80 7.59 -15.53
CA LYS A 156 14.74 6.16 -15.87
C LYS A 156 16.13 5.72 -16.36
N LEU A 157 16.63 4.63 -15.81
CA LEU A 157 17.93 4.05 -16.12
C LEU A 157 17.78 2.87 -17.10
#